data_cf66d7e79bb9b4034e04546626c8aed1
#
_entry.id   cf66d7e79bb9b4034e04546626c8aed1
#
_cell.length_a   1.000
_cell.length_b   1.000
_cell.length_c   1.000
_cell.angle_alpha   90.00
_cell.angle_beta   90.00
_cell.angle_gamma   90.00
#
_symmetry.space_group_name_H-M   'P 1'
#
loop_
_entity.id
_entity.type
_entity.pdbx_description
1 polymer ?
#
loop_
_entity_poly.entity_id
_entity_poly.type
_entity_poly.pdbx_seq_one_letter_code
_entity_poly.pdbx_strand_id
1 'polypeptide(L)'
;MINYECYTDGAYSSSRNQGGIGIVFLKNGEKVSEYSKGFKNTTNNRMEISATLAVFRCFKKPIDNLIIYTDSMYVIGCATLGWKRKKNVKLWQIFDKEFNRISKLCPNIQFKHVKGHAENYWNNYVDKLAVNASQELL
;
A
#
# COMPACT_ATOMS: atom_id res chain seq x y z
N MET A 1 19.65 -13.34 -3.39
CA MET A 1 18.75 -12.72 -2.41
C MET A 1 17.38 -12.49 -3.04
N ILE A 2 16.34 -12.57 -2.25
CA ILE A 2 14.98 -12.29 -2.71
C ILE A 2 14.61 -10.87 -2.28
N ASN A 3 14.56 -9.98 -3.25
CA ASN A 3 14.27 -8.56 -3.03
C ASN A 3 12.97 -8.19 -3.71
N TYR A 4 12.04 -7.62 -2.95
CA TYR A 4 10.78 -7.11 -3.49
C TYR A 4 10.70 -5.60 -3.33
N GLU A 5 10.20 -4.97 -4.37
CA GLU A 5 9.79 -3.57 -4.35
C GLU A 5 8.31 -3.54 -4.70
N CYS A 6 7.51 -2.90 -3.86
CA CYS A 6 6.07 -2.83 -4.06
C CYS A 6 5.66 -1.37 -4.11
N TYR A 7 5.08 -0.96 -5.23
CA TYR A 7 4.47 0.35 -5.35
C TYR A 7 3.00 0.24 -4.98
N THR A 8 2.52 1.16 -4.17
CA THR A 8 1.15 1.13 -3.66
C THR A 8 0.49 2.49 -3.87
N ASP A 9 -0.82 2.48 -4.06
CA ASP A 9 -1.61 3.70 -4.07
C ASP A 9 -3.04 3.41 -3.64
N GLY A 10 -3.67 4.45 -3.09
CA GLY A 10 -5.09 4.44 -2.75
C GLY A 10 -5.78 5.59 -3.47
N ALA A 11 -6.97 5.33 -3.96
CA ALA A 11 -7.81 6.34 -4.60
C ALA A 11 -9.15 6.44 -3.88
N TYR A 12 -9.74 7.63 -3.90
CA TYR A 12 -11.03 7.85 -3.25
C TYR A 12 -11.84 8.89 -4.00
N SER A 13 -13.12 8.60 -4.20
CA SER A 13 -14.10 9.53 -4.75
C SER A 13 -15.11 9.87 -3.66
N SER A 14 -15.11 11.13 -3.19
CA SER A 14 -16.04 11.59 -2.16
C SER A 14 -17.47 11.62 -2.66
N SER A 15 -17.69 11.93 -3.94
CA SER A 15 -19.03 12.00 -4.52
C SER A 15 -19.72 10.63 -4.59
N ARG A 16 -18.95 9.57 -4.74
CA ARG A 16 -19.47 8.20 -4.82
C ARG A 16 -19.29 7.41 -3.52
N ASN A 17 -18.51 7.95 -2.58
CA ASN A 17 -18.08 7.25 -1.37
C ASN A 17 -17.49 5.88 -1.69
N GLN A 18 -16.64 5.85 -2.71
CA GLN A 18 -15.97 4.65 -3.21
C GLN A 18 -14.48 4.89 -3.28
N GLY A 19 -13.71 3.85 -3.01
CA GLY A 19 -12.26 3.90 -3.12
C GLY A 19 -11.70 2.67 -3.78
N GLY A 20 -10.41 2.69 -4.01
CA GLY A 20 -9.70 1.57 -4.58
C GLY A 20 -8.26 1.55 -4.14
N ILE A 21 -7.64 0.39 -4.22
CA ILE A 21 -6.21 0.22 -3.99
C ILE A 21 -5.57 -0.39 -5.21
N GLY A 22 -4.31 -0.04 -5.44
CA GLY A 22 -3.49 -0.61 -6.49
C GLY A 22 -2.11 -0.92 -5.97
N ILE A 23 -1.58 -2.06 -6.37
CA ILE A 23 -0.26 -2.52 -5.98
C ILE A 23 0.41 -3.20 -7.17
N VAL A 24 1.70 -2.92 -7.34
CA VAL A 24 2.53 -3.68 -8.27
C VAL A 24 3.70 -4.28 -7.49
N PHE A 25 4.01 -5.53 -7.78
CA PHE A 25 5.08 -6.27 -7.13
C PHE A 25 6.22 -6.47 -8.11
N LEU A 26 7.40 -5.97 -7.75
CA LEU A 26 8.64 -6.17 -8.51
C LEU A 26 9.56 -7.08 -7.71
N LYS A 27 9.97 -8.18 -8.30
CA LYS A 27 10.95 -9.10 -7.69
C LYS A 27 12.27 -8.95 -8.43
N ASN A 28 13.30 -8.55 -7.68
CA ASN A 28 14.63 -8.30 -8.24
C ASN A 28 14.57 -7.40 -9.48
N GLY A 29 13.73 -6.37 -9.41
CA GLY A 29 13.58 -5.35 -10.45
C GLY A 29 12.58 -5.65 -11.56
N GLU A 30 11.99 -6.85 -11.58
CA GLU A 30 11.04 -7.23 -12.62
C GLU A 30 9.63 -7.39 -12.07
N LYS A 31 8.64 -6.87 -12.79
CA LYS A 31 7.24 -7.03 -12.43
C LYS A 31 6.85 -8.51 -12.46
N VAL A 32 6.34 -9.02 -11.34
CA VAL A 32 5.86 -10.40 -11.24
C VAL A 32 4.37 -10.50 -11.00
N SER A 33 3.74 -9.48 -10.43
CA SER A 33 2.29 -9.47 -10.23
C SER A 33 1.78 -8.08 -9.91
N GLU A 34 0.46 -7.95 -9.92
CA GLU A 34 -0.23 -6.74 -9.50
C GLU A 34 -1.53 -7.13 -8.80
N TYR A 35 -2.06 -6.20 -7.99
CA TYR A 35 -3.31 -6.41 -7.27
C TYR A 35 -4.08 -5.10 -7.22
N SER A 36 -5.39 -5.19 -7.38
CA SER A 36 -6.27 -4.05 -7.20
C SER A 36 -7.60 -4.51 -6.63
N LYS A 37 -8.24 -3.62 -5.86
CA LYS A 37 -9.54 -3.92 -5.27
C LYS A 37 -10.28 -2.62 -5.00
N GLY A 38 -11.59 -2.62 -5.26
CA GLY A 38 -12.46 -1.50 -4.94
C GLY A 38 -13.17 -1.70 -3.61
N PHE A 39 -13.52 -0.58 -2.97
CA PHE A 39 -14.16 -0.55 -1.67
C PHE A 39 -15.28 0.48 -1.66
N LYS A 40 -16.38 0.16 -0.98
CA LYS A 40 -17.46 1.10 -0.70
C LYS A 40 -17.30 1.67 0.71
N ASN A 41 -17.87 2.86 0.93
CA ASN A 41 -17.94 3.47 2.27
C ASN A 41 -16.57 3.56 2.94
N THR A 42 -15.65 4.29 2.31
CA THR A 42 -14.27 4.37 2.77
C THR A 42 -13.78 5.83 2.77
N THR A 43 -12.50 6.02 2.96
CA THR A 43 -11.84 7.32 2.89
C THR A 43 -10.50 7.19 2.17
N ASN A 44 -9.93 8.32 1.77
CA ASN A 44 -8.62 8.32 1.12
C ASN A 44 -7.55 7.67 2.01
N ASN A 45 -7.49 8.10 3.28
CA ASN A 45 -6.48 7.57 4.20
C ASN A 45 -6.66 6.07 4.45
N ARG A 46 -7.90 5.59 4.54
CA ARG A 46 -8.16 4.16 4.69
C ARG A 46 -7.66 3.38 3.48
N MET A 47 -7.79 3.93 2.28
CA MET A 47 -7.31 3.26 1.07
C MET A 47 -5.78 3.18 1.06
N GLU A 48 -5.11 4.25 1.48
CA GLU A 48 -3.66 4.25 1.57
C GLU A 48 -3.13 3.21 2.57
N ILE A 49 -3.76 3.13 3.76
CA ILE A 49 -3.40 2.10 4.76
C ILE A 49 -3.69 0.71 4.21
N SER A 50 -4.85 0.53 3.58
CA SER A 50 -5.29 -0.77 3.07
C SER A 50 -4.39 -1.29 1.96
N ALA A 51 -3.86 -0.41 1.12
CA ALA A 51 -2.92 -0.80 0.06
C ALA A 51 -1.66 -1.41 0.69
N THR A 52 -1.08 -0.76 1.71
CA THR A 52 0.10 -1.29 2.39
C THR A 52 -0.21 -2.61 3.10
N LEU A 53 -1.37 -2.67 3.76
CA LEU A 53 -1.80 -3.89 4.45
C LEU A 53 -1.93 -5.06 3.47
N ALA A 54 -2.44 -4.81 2.28
CA ALA A 54 -2.57 -5.83 1.24
C ALA A 54 -1.20 -6.34 0.78
N VAL A 55 -0.18 -5.48 0.74
CA VAL A 55 1.19 -5.93 0.46
C VAL A 55 1.62 -6.96 1.50
N PHE A 56 1.46 -6.63 2.77
CA PHE A 56 1.88 -7.55 3.85
C PHE A 56 1.20 -8.91 3.73
N ARG A 57 -0.09 -8.91 3.41
CA ARG A 57 -0.88 -10.14 3.31
C ARG A 57 -0.49 -11.03 2.15
N CYS A 58 0.19 -10.50 1.15
CA CYS A 58 0.63 -11.29 0.00
C CYS A 58 1.86 -12.12 0.29
N PHE A 59 2.63 -11.80 1.34
CA PHE A 59 3.85 -12.52 1.64
C PHE A 59 3.62 -13.59 2.71
N LYS A 60 3.86 -14.86 2.33
CA LYS A 60 3.68 -16.03 3.18
C LYS A 60 5.00 -16.77 3.42
N LYS A 61 6.04 -16.44 2.66
CA LYS A 61 7.34 -17.10 2.73
C LYS A 61 8.43 -16.10 3.03
N PRO A 62 9.58 -16.53 3.57
CA PRO A 62 10.68 -15.62 3.84
C PRO A 62 11.18 -14.90 2.60
N ILE A 63 11.49 -13.62 2.76
CA ILE A 63 12.15 -12.78 1.76
C ILE A 63 13.24 -11.98 2.46
N ASP A 64 14.22 -11.50 1.69
CA ASP A 64 15.37 -10.81 2.28
C ASP A 64 15.10 -9.33 2.49
N ASN A 65 14.57 -8.66 1.47
CA ASN A 65 14.32 -7.22 1.52
C ASN A 65 12.97 -6.89 0.90
N LEU A 66 12.27 -5.97 1.55
CA LEU A 66 11.00 -5.43 1.06
C LEU A 66 11.05 -3.91 1.15
N ILE A 67 10.86 -3.24 0.02
CA ILE A 67 10.71 -1.80 -0.03
C ILE A 67 9.30 -1.50 -0.48
N ILE A 68 8.59 -0.69 0.29
CA ILE A 68 7.23 -0.24 -0.03
C ILE A 68 7.29 1.24 -0.40
N TYR A 69 6.88 1.53 -1.63
CA TYR A 69 6.80 2.89 -2.14
C TYR A 69 5.37 3.39 -2.06
N THR A 70 5.17 4.54 -1.47
CA THR A 70 3.86 5.19 -1.35
C THR A 70 4.03 6.70 -1.48
N ASP A 71 3.03 7.38 -2.02
CA ASP A 71 2.98 8.83 -2.03
C ASP A 71 2.30 9.41 -0.78
N SER A 72 1.84 8.55 0.12
CA SER A 72 1.14 8.96 1.33
C SER A 72 2.10 9.19 2.48
N MET A 73 2.36 10.46 2.79
CA MET A 73 3.13 10.82 4.00
C MET A 73 2.38 10.45 5.27
N TYR A 74 1.05 10.42 5.23
CA TYR A 74 0.25 9.98 6.37
C TYR A 74 0.60 8.53 6.75
N VAL A 75 0.66 7.64 5.76
CA VAL A 75 1.02 6.23 6.01
C VAL A 75 2.44 6.13 6.56
N ILE A 76 3.40 6.78 5.91
CA ILE A 76 4.79 6.74 6.35
C ILE A 76 4.93 7.30 7.76
N GLY A 77 4.29 8.44 8.03
CA GLY A 77 4.35 9.08 9.33
C GLY A 77 3.78 8.21 10.44
N CYS A 78 2.61 7.65 10.23
CA CYS A 78 1.95 6.79 11.22
C CYS A 78 2.63 5.43 11.37
N ALA A 79 3.22 4.91 10.31
CA ALA A 79 3.88 3.60 10.33
C ALA A 79 5.30 3.67 10.88
N THR A 80 6.06 4.73 10.58
CA THR A 80 7.50 4.75 10.82
C THR A 80 8.02 5.94 11.62
N LEU A 81 7.26 7.06 11.70
CA LEU A 81 7.74 8.29 12.33
C LEU A 81 7.06 8.60 13.66
N GLY A 82 6.24 7.70 14.17
CA GLY A 82 5.58 7.88 15.46
C GLY A 82 4.46 8.91 15.48
N TRP A 83 3.90 9.27 14.32
CA TRP A 83 2.78 10.18 14.27
C TRP A 83 1.57 9.60 15.00
N LYS A 84 0.82 10.45 15.69
CA LYS A 84 -0.36 10.01 16.43
C LYS A 84 -1.44 9.48 15.49
N ARG A 85 -1.97 8.30 15.86
CA ARG A 85 -3.02 7.61 15.11
C ARG A 85 -4.37 7.93 15.73
N LYS A 86 -4.90 9.13 15.45
CA LYS A 86 -6.16 9.60 16.04
C LYS A 86 -7.38 8.98 15.38
N LYS A 87 -7.28 8.62 14.11
CA LYS A 87 -8.35 8.01 13.32
C LYS A 87 -7.89 6.66 12.78
N ASN A 88 -8.86 5.86 12.33
CA ASN A 88 -8.59 4.54 11.76
C ASN A 88 -7.87 3.60 12.74
N VAL A 89 -8.19 3.74 14.02
CA VAL A 89 -7.48 3.02 15.09
C VAL A 89 -7.54 1.51 14.89
N LYS A 90 -8.71 0.97 14.56
CA LYS A 90 -8.86 -0.48 14.32
C LYS A 90 -8.05 -0.95 13.13
N LEU A 91 -8.05 -0.16 12.06
CA LEU A 91 -7.28 -0.50 10.86
C LEU A 91 -5.78 -0.48 11.15
N TRP A 92 -5.32 0.49 11.95
CA TRP A 92 -3.92 0.54 12.37
C TRP A 92 -3.56 -0.63 13.29
N GLN A 93 -4.48 -1.12 14.09
CA GLN A 93 -4.25 -2.32 14.91
C GLN A 93 -4.05 -3.54 14.03
N ILE A 94 -4.85 -3.69 12.98
CA ILE A 94 -4.69 -4.77 12.00
C ILE A 94 -3.35 -4.62 11.28
N PHE A 95 -3.00 -3.39 10.90
CA PHE A 95 -1.72 -3.08 10.27
C PHE A 95 -0.55 -3.54 11.15
N ASP A 96 -0.57 -3.17 12.43
CA ASP A 96 0.50 -3.53 13.36
C ASP A 96 0.64 -5.04 13.52
N LYS A 97 -0.46 -5.76 13.57
CA LYS A 97 -0.47 -7.22 13.67
C LYS A 97 0.19 -7.84 12.45
N GLU A 98 -0.20 -7.39 11.26
CA GLU A 98 0.39 -7.91 10.03
C GLU A 98 1.85 -7.49 9.86
N PHE A 99 2.20 -6.26 10.28
CA PHE A 99 3.59 -5.80 10.25
C PHE A 99 4.47 -6.69 11.14
N ASN A 100 3.98 -7.04 12.33
CA ASN A 100 4.71 -7.94 13.23
C ASN A 100 4.89 -9.32 12.59
N ARG A 101 3.87 -9.82 11.92
CA ARG A 101 3.94 -11.11 11.23
C ARG A 101 5.00 -11.10 10.12
N ILE A 102 4.94 -10.08 9.24
CA ILE A 102 5.86 -10.02 8.10
C ILE A 102 7.29 -9.71 8.55
N SER A 103 7.47 -9.02 9.65
CA SER A 103 8.80 -8.73 10.19
C SER A 103 9.58 -10.00 10.54
N LYS A 104 8.89 -11.09 10.84
CA LYS A 104 9.50 -12.40 11.09
C LYS A 104 9.93 -13.09 9.80
N LEU A 105 9.30 -12.73 8.68
CA LEU A 105 9.62 -13.31 7.36
C LEU A 105 10.64 -12.46 6.60
N CYS A 106 10.72 -11.18 6.91
CA CYS A 106 11.55 -10.25 6.18
C CYS A 106 12.32 -9.35 7.18
N PRO A 107 13.64 -9.53 7.32
CA PRO A 107 14.41 -8.73 8.27
C PRO A 107 14.56 -7.26 7.89
N ASN A 108 14.44 -6.93 6.60
CA ASN A 108 14.65 -5.58 6.10
C ASN A 108 13.39 -5.08 5.39
N ILE A 109 12.56 -4.32 6.10
CA ILE A 109 11.37 -3.68 5.55
C ILE A 109 11.59 -2.18 5.60
N GLN A 110 11.46 -1.51 4.46
CA GLN A 110 11.62 -0.07 4.34
C GLN A 110 10.40 0.53 3.64
N PHE A 111 10.02 1.73 4.08
CA PHE A 111 9.02 2.55 3.40
C PHE A 111 9.76 3.71 2.74
N LYS A 112 9.45 3.97 1.48
CA LYS A 112 10.02 5.10 0.75
C LYS A 112 8.90 5.95 0.16
N HIS A 113 9.03 7.25 0.35
CA HIS A 113 8.09 8.21 -0.22
C HIS A 113 8.38 8.41 -1.70
N VAL A 114 7.35 8.30 -2.53
CA VAL A 114 7.40 8.73 -3.92
C VAL A 114 6.56 9.99 -4.04
N LYS A 115 7.07 10.96 -4.76
CA LYS A 115 6.35 12.22 -4.95
C LYS A 115 5.18 11.98 -5.91
N GLY A 116 3.96 12.32 -5.44
CA GLY A 116 2.76 12.23 -6.29
C GLY A 116 2.90 13.11 -7.53
N HIS A 117 2.34 12.67 -8.64
CA HIS A 117 2.39 13.35 -9.94
C HIS A 117 3.80 13.55 -10.51
N ALA A 118 4.81 12.85 -9.97
CA ALA A 118 6.14 12.84 -10.53
C ALA A 118 6.23 11.86 -11.71
N GLU A 119 7.33 11.96 -12.48
CA GLU A 119 7.58 11.06 -13.60
C GLU A 119 8.07 9.69 -13.09
N ASN A 120 7.24 9.02 -12.31
CA ASN A 120 7.54 7.68 -11.82
C ASN A 120 6.56 6.70 -12.48
N TYR A 121 7.09 5.83 -13.31
CA TYR A 121 6.28 4.89 -14.09
C TYR A 121 5.38 4.03 -13.21
N TRP A 122 5.96 3.40 -12.18
CA TRP A 122 5.19 2.48 -11.34
C TRP A 122 4.23 3.20 -10.41
N ASN A 123 4.59 4.40 -9.94
CA ASN A 123 3.65 5.21 -9.15
C ASN A 123 2.42 5.58 -9.97
N ASN A 124 2.62 5.98 -11.22
CA ASN A 124 1.52 6.30 -12.13
C ASN A 124 0.71 5.05 -12.47
N TYR A 125 1.37 3.91 -12.60
CA TYR A 125 0.73 2.63 -12.88
C TYR A 125 -0.25 2.24 -11.76
N VAL A 126 0.19 2.29 -10.50
CA VAL A 126 -0.67 1.91 -9.37
C VAL A 126 -1.76 2.94 -9.11
N ASP A 127 -1.53 4.21 -9.43
CA ASP A 127 -2.58 5.22 -9.36
C ASP A 127 -3.74 4.83 -10.28
N LYS A 128 -3.44 4.46 -11.51
CA LYS A 128 -4.47 4.01 -12.47
C LYS A 128 -5.17 2.75 -12.00
N LEU A 129 -4.43 1.79 -11.45
CA LEU A 129 -5.04 0.58 -10.88
C LEU A 129 -6.03 0.92 -9.77
N ALA A 130 -5.65 1.81 -8.87
CA ALA A 130 -6.50 2.21 -7.75
C ALA A 130 -7.75 2.95 -8.21
N VAL A 131 -7.59 3.90 -9.14
CA VAL A 131 -8.71 4.68 -9.69
C VAL A 131 -9.68 3.75 -10.43
N ASN A 132 -9.18 2.88 -11.29
CA ASN A 132 -10.02 1.94 -12.03
C ASN A 132 -10.77 1.00 -11.09
N ALA A 133 -10.12 0.49 -10.06
CA ALA A 133 -10.76 -0.37 -9.07
C ALA A 133 -11.88 0.36 -8.34
N SER A 134 -11.69 1.64 -8.01
CA SER A 134 -12.71 2.45 -7.35
C SER A 134 -13.95 2.67 -8.22
N GLN A 135 -13.78 2.69 -9.54
CA GLN A 135 -14.86 2.93 -10.50
C GLN A 135 -15.61 1.66 -10.90
N GLU A 136 -15.03 0.50 -10.72
CA GLU A 136 -15.63 -0.79 -11.12
C GLU A 136 -16.69 -1.28 -10.13
N LEU A 137 -16.86 -0.59 -9.02
CA LEU A 137 -17.92 -0.92 -8.05
C LEU A 137 -19.23 -0.30 -8.48
N LEU A 138 -20.08 -1.08 -9.06
CA LEU A 138 -21.42 -0.65 -9.48
C LEU A 138 -22.50 -1.22 -8.57
#